data_82de0dfcb257ef03ce36c2bcccb13617
#
_entry.id   82de0dfcb257ef03ce36c2bcccb13617
#
_cell.length_a   1.000
_cell.length_b   1.000
_cell.length_c   1.000
_cell.angle_alpha   90.00
_cell.angle_beta   90.00
_cell.angle_gamma   90.00
#
_symmetry.space_group_name_H-M   'P 1'
#
loop_
_entity.id
_entity.type
_entity.pdbx_description
1 polymer ?
#
loop_
_entity_poly.entity_id
_entity_poly.type
_entity_poly.pdbx_seq_one_letter_code
_entity_poly.pdbx_strand_id
1 'polypeptide(L)'
;VLFFFFFWQLGDEMKTFSFSFFLLISLLSAVTARAEVRLPAVFSDHMVLQQKQAIRVWGWGDKSEEVEVSLGKSAVKTVVDDMGKWEVKLPPLEASVEPLKLLVKGKNQIEFKDVLIGEVWLCSGQSNMEWSVAASGNAQQEIAAAKYPLIRHIKVPLVQSNVPLDNFNGSWQVCSPETAAGFTACGYFMARKLQEELKIPIGLINSSWGGTRVEPWTPPVGFQKVEALRDVYESVMGRTPGTDAYTTRLTKHIKELENWTARAKQQLKANELVSPSPNYPNELAPFGSNQDPTMLYNGMIHSIVGYGIRGAIWYQGESNHNEGMLYLEKKKALIGGWRELWGQEFPFYYVQIAPYHYGDEDPTILAKFWEAQAAVQSIPKTGMVVTNDIATVNDIHPPNKQD
;
A
#
# COMPACT_ATOMS: atom_id res chain seq x y z
N VAL A 1 49.35 4.97 12.47
CA VAL A 1 50.64 4.42 12.98
C VAL A 1 51.26 5.40 13.96
N LEU A 2 50.91 6.71 13.96
CA LEU A 2 51.52 7.71 14.90
C LEU A 2 50.81 7.84 16.26
N PHE A 3 49.63 7.19 16.46
CA PHE A 3 48.87 7.31 17.72
C PHE A 3 49.21 6.19 18.75
N PHE A 4 49.95 5.17 18.37
CA PHE A 4 50.27 4.03 19.26
C PHE A 4 51.55 4.20 20.09
N PHE A 5 52.39 5.19 19.79
CA PHE A 5 53.69 5.36 20.50
C PHE A 5 53.65 6.29 21.71
N PHE A 6 52.52 6.97 22.01
CA PHE A 6 52.47 7.91 23.13
C PHE A 6 51.88 7.32 24.43
N PHE A 7 51.48 6.05 24.44
CA PHE A 7 50.79 5.45 25.59
C PHE A 7 51.69 4.62 26.55
N TRP A 8 52.98 4.54 26.27
CA TRP A 8 53.84 3.66 27.07
C TRP A 8 54.67 4.35 28.14
N GLN A 9 54.47 5.64 28.40
CA GLN A 9 55.26 6.41 29.38
C GLN A 9 54.43 7.04 30.51
N LEU A 10 53.16 6.63 30.69
CA LEU A 10 52.32 7.11 31.79
C LEU A 10 52.23 6.01 32.87
N GLY A 11 52.62 6.36 34.09
CA GLY A 11 52.66 5.44 35.24
C GLY A 11 51.28 4.85 35.58
N ASP A 12 51.27 3.75 36.38
CA ASP A 12 50.07 2.91 36.64
C ASP A 12 48.87 3.64 37.26
N GLU A 13 49.09 4.75 37.96
CA GLU A 13 48.02 5.53 38.59
C GLU A 13 47.15 6.29 37.60
N MET A 14 47.69 6.70 36.45
CA MET A 14 46.88 7.38 35.40
C MET A 14 46.10 6.40 34.52
N LYS A 15 46.47 5.13 34.46
CA LYS A 15 45.76 4.10 33.71
C LYS A 15 44.45 3.74 34.39
N THR A 16 44.38 3.72 35.70
CA THR A 16 43.15 3.47 36.50
C THR A 16 42.16 4.60 36.38
N PHE A 17 42.63 5.86 36.32
CA PHE A 17 41.75 7.01 36.17
C PHE A 17 41.16 7.11 34.75
N SER A 18 41.96 6.78 33.73
CA SER A 18 41.50 6.78 32.34
C SER A 18 40.49 5.68 32.06
N PHE A 19 40.65 4.49 32.68
CA PHE A 19 39.69 3.37 32.51
C PHE A 19 38.35 3.63 33.22
N SER A 20 38.37 4.27 34.39
CA SER A 20 37.14 4.67 35.11
C SER A 20 36.38 5.79 34.39
N PHE A 21 37.08 6.71 33.74
CA PHE A 21 36.48 7.78 32.95
C PHE A 21 35.83 7.27 31.66
N PHE A 22 36.45 6.29 30.98
CA PHE A 22 35.89 5.63 29.81
C PHE A 22 34.67 4.74 30.17
N LEU A 23 34.70 4.07 31.33
CA LEU A 23 33.56 3.28 31.81
C LEU A 23 32.39 4.17 32.22
N LEU A 24 32.64 5.38 32.76
CA LEU A 24 31.60 6.34 33.11
C LEU A 24 30.98 6.98 31.87
N ILE A 25 31.73 7.23 30.81
CA ILE A 25 31.22 7.76 29.53
C ILE A 25 30.42 6.69 28.77
N SER A 26 30.80 5.42 28.86
CA SER A 26 30.01 4.34 28.24
C SER A 26 28.69 4.03 28.99
N LEU A 27 28.56 4.38 30.25
CA LEU A 27 27.33 4.26 31.01
C LEU A 27 26.34 5.44 30.78
N LEU A 28 26.83 6.61 30.31
CA LEU A 28 25.97 7.74 29.98
C LEU A 28 25.40 7.70 28.55
N SER A 29 25.81 6.75 27.72
CA SER A 29 25.36 6.67 26.31
C SER A 29 24.20 5.70 26.08
N ALA A 30 23.65 5.09 27.10
CA ALA A 30 22.34 4.43 26.99
C ALA A 30 21.23 5.49 27.04
N VAL A 31 21.25 6.44 26.09
CA VAL A 31 20.01 7.10 25.69
C VAL A 31 19.16 5.97 25.08
N THR A 32 18.34 5.35 25.89
CA THR A 32 17.22 4.55 25.38
C THR A 32 16.46 5.49 24.44
N ALA A 33 16.62 5.29 23.14
CA ALA A 33 15.75 5.91 22.16
C ALA A 33 14.33 5.44 22.54
N ARG A 34 13.64 6.25 23.32
CA ARG A 34 12.24 6.00 23.64
C ARG A 34 11.51 6.10 22.32
N ALA A 35 10.86 5.04 21.92
CA ALA A 35 10.02 5.08 20.74
C ALA A 35 8.82 5.97 21.07
N GLU A 36 8.78 7.16 20.49
CA GLU A 36 7.66 8.08 20.60
C GLU A 36 6.46 7.53 19.84
N VAL A 37 5.25 7.91 20.26
CA VAL A 37 4.03 7.64 19.48
C VAL A 37 4.18 8.20 18.07
N ARG A 38 3.88 7.39 17.07
CA ARG A 38 3.93 7.73 15.65
C ARG A 38 2.76 7.11 14.91
N LEU A 39 2.38 7.72 13.78
CA LEU A 39 1.30 7.27 12.91
C LEU A 39 1.80 7.03 11.49
N PRO A 40 1.11 6.21 10.67
CA PRO A 40 1.39 6.12 9.25
C PRO A 40 1.02 7.41 8.53
N ALA A 41 1.67 7.68 7.38
CA ALA A 41 1.55 8.93 6.62
C ALA A 41 0.14 9.21 6.07
N VAL A 42 -0.74 8.19 6.01
CA VAL A 42 -2.14 8.39 5.66
C VAL A 42 -2.85 9.33 6.64
N PHE A 43 -2.35 9.45 7.89
CA PHE A 43 -2.74 10.50 8.84
C PHE A 43 -1.76 11.65 8.72
N SER A 44 -2.20 12.74 8.14
CA SER A 44 -1.44 13.99 8.02
C SER A 44 -2.37 15.18 7.96
N ASP A 45 -1.83 16.38 8.02
CA ASP A 45 -2.59 17.61 7.79
C ASP A 45 -3.41 17.50 6.50
N HIS A 46 -4.55 18.16 6.45
CA HIS A 46 -5.45 18.22 5.30
C HIS A 46 -6.19 16.91 4.96
N MET A 47 -6.08 15.84 5.76
CA MET A 47 -6.77 14.59 5.49
C MET A 47 -8.29 14.73 5.52
N VAL A 48 -8.97 13.84 4.80
CA VAL A 48 -10.42 13.63 4.91
C VAL A 48 -10.65 12.28 5.60
N LEU A 49 -11.44 12.27 6.65
CA LEU A 49 -11.88 11.06 7.34
C LEU A 49 -13.29 10.69 6.88
N GLN A 50 -13.55 9.39 6.70
CA GLN A 50 -14.83 8.92 6.20
C GLN A 50 -15.95 9.16 7.19
N GLN A 51 -17.03 9.79 6.72
CA GLN A 51 -18.26 10.02 7.49
C GLN A 51 -19.04 8.73 7.78
N LYS A 52 -19.94 8.79 8.80
CA LYS A 52 -20.98 7.78 9.09
C LYS A 52 -20.47 6.39 9.42
N GLN A 53 -19.19 6.24 9.72
CA GLN A 53 -18.60 5.00 10.21
C GLN A 53 -17.59 5.30 11.32
N ALA A 54 -17.27 4.29 12.13
CA ALA A 54 -16.24 4.44 13.16
C ALA A 54 -14.91 4.85 12.54
N ILE A 55 -14.30 5.90 13.09
CA ILE A 55 -13.02 6.42 12.59
C ILE A 55 -11.90 5.66 13.28
N ARG A 56 -11.27 4.75 12.55
CA ARG A 56 -10.12 3.99 13.01
C ARG A 56 -8.87 4.84 12.92
N VAL A 57 -8.10 4.94 14.02
CA VAL A 57 -6.78 5.59 14.07
C VAL A 57 -5.81 4.62 14.72
N TRP A 58 -4.62 4.44 14.12
CA TRP A 58 -3.63 3.48 14.59
C TRP A 58 -2.21 4.00 14.41
N GLY A 59 -1.28 3.36 15.09
CA GLY A 59 0.12 3.69 14.99
C GLY A 59 1.01 2.80 15.87
N TRP A 60 2.17 3.32 16.20
CA TRP A 60 3.20 2.63 16.98
C TRP A 60 3.60 3.47 18.18
N GLY A 61 4.14 2.82 19.22
CA GLY A 61 4.65 3.44 20.43
C GLY A 61 5.44 2.45 21.27
N ASP A 62 5.85 2.85 22.45
CA ASP A 62 6.48 1.94 23.42
C ASP A 62 5.44 0.99 24.02
N LYS A 63 5.81 -0.28 24.20
CA LYS A 63 4.97 -1.27 24.89
C LYS A 63 4.41 -0.70 26.21
N SER A 64 3.11 -0.91 26.42
CA SER A 64 2.36 -0.45 27.60
C SER A 64 2.24 1.08 27.75
N GLU A 65 2.59 1.85 26.73
CA GLU A 65 2.35 3.30 26.70
C GLU A 65 0.85 3.59 26.55
N GLU A 66 0.32 4.49 27.39
CA GLU A 66 -1.05 4.98 27.21
C GLU A 66 -1.09 5.98 26.06
N VAL A 67 -2.05 5.81 25.14
CA VAL A 67 -2.29 6.70 24.01
C VAL A 67 -3.72 7.21 24.07
N GLU A 68 -3.89 8.52 24.00
CA GLU A 68 -5.18 9.18 23.87
C GLU A 68 -5.29 9.84 22.48
N VAL A 69 -6.37 9.51 21.78
CA VAL A 69 -6.69 10.12 20.47
C VAL A 69 -7.96 10.93 20.61
N SER A 70 -7.91 12.21 20.23
CA SER A 70 -9.08 13.09 20.23
C SER A 70 -9.32 13.74 18.87
N LEU A 71 -10.61 13.86 18.50
CA LEU A 71 -11.10 14.51 17.30
C LEU A 71 -12.39 15.27 17.63
N GLY A 72 -12.37 16.59 17.49
CA GLY A 72 -13.49 17.44 17.91
C GLY A 72 -13.80 17.30 19.41
N LYS A 73 -14.99 16.81 19.75
CA LYS A 73 -15.44 16.58 21.13
C LYS A 73 -15.21 15.16 21.63
N SER A 74 -14.78 14.26 20.78
CA SER A 74 -14.58 12.84 21.10
C SER A 74 -13.13 12.58 21.46
N ALA A 75 -12.91 11.77 22.51
CA ALA A 75 -11.60 11.27 22.89
C ALA A 75 -11.70 9.79 23.29
N VAL A 76 -10.73 8.99 22.87
CA VAL A 76 -10.63 7.55 23.18
C VAL A 76 -9.21 7.23 23.59
N LYS A 77 -9.06 6.38 24.61
CA LYS A 77 -7.78 5.91 25.12
C LYS A 77 -7.55 4.44 24.77
N THR A 78 -6.28 4.10 24.59
CA THR A 78 -5.80 2.74 24.40
C THR A 78 -4.42 2.58 25.02
N VAL A 79 -3.90 1.35 24.99
CA VAL A 79 -2.54 1.04 25.44
C VAL A 79 -1.82 0.34 24.31
N VAL A 80 -0.56 0.69 24.09
CA VAL A 80 0.32 0.05 23.10
C VAL A 80 0.53 -1.41 23.47
N ASP A 81 0.33 -2.32 22.54
CA ASP A 81 0.45 -3.76 22.72
C ASP A 81 1.91 -4.24 22.80
N ASP A 82 2.09 -5.57 22.97
CA ASP A 82 3.41 -6.21 23.06
C ASP A 82 4.24 -6.12 21.76
N MET A 83 3.59 -5.83 20.63
CA MET A 83 4.23 -5.65 19.32
C MET A 83 4.54 -4.18 19.02
N GLY A 84 4.29 -3.27 19.99
CA GLY A 84 4.49 -1.84 19.80
C GLY A 84 3.43 -1.19 18.92
N LYS A 85 2.23 -1.77 18.79
CA LYS A 85 1.12 -1.24 18.00
C LYS A 85 -0.03 -0.79 18.90
N TRP A 86 -0.76 0.23 18.44
CA TRP A 86 -1.98 0.69 19.10
C TRP A 86 -3.05 1.05 18.08
N GLU A 87 -4.29 0.97 18.49
CA GLU A 87 -5.46 1.32 17.68
C GLU A 87 -6.56 1.85 18.56
N VAL A 88 -7.30 2.84 18.05
CA VAL A 88 -8.58 3.30 18.61
C VAL A 88 -9.65 3.38 17.51
N LYS A 89 -10.90 3.36 17.93
CA LYS A 89 -12.06 3.66 17.09
C LYS A 89 -12.82 4.81 17.71
N LEU A 90 -12.74 5.97 17.09
CA LEU A 90 -13.56 7.13 17.44
C LEU A 90 -14.99 6.94 16.91
N PRO A 91 -16.00 7.54 17.57
CA PRO A 91 -17.39 7.46 17.10
C PRO A 91 -17.56 8.06 15.71
N PRO A 92 -18.56 7.60 14.93
CA PRO A 92 -18.84 8.15 13.63
C PRO A 92 -19.24 9.63 13.71
N LEU A 93 -18.85 10.40 12.69
CA LEU A 93 -19.21 11.81 12.52
C LEU A 93 -19.96 12.00 11.21
N GLU A 94 -20.83 12.99 11.16
CA GLU A 94 -21.46 13.47 9.92
C GLU A 94 -20.45 14.32 9.14
N ALA A 95 -20.64 14.42 7.80
CA ALA A 95 -19.84 15.26 6.97
C ALA A 95 -19.85 16.72 7.44
N SER A 96 -18.70 17.37 7.41
CA SER A 96 -18.54 18.76 7.82
C SER A 96 -17.47 19.46 6.98
N VAL A 97 -17.77 20.67 6.57
CA VAL A 97 -16.81 21.57 5.91
C VAL A 97 -15.95 22.34 6.93
N GLU A 98 -16.35 22.29 8.21
CA GLU A 98 -15.58 22.92 9.30
C GLU A 98 -14.38 22.02 9.65
N PRO A 99 -13.16 22.55 9.59
CA PRO A 99 -11.96 21.76 9.86
C PRO A 99 -11.84 21.43 11.36
N LEU A 100 -11.47 20.20 11.61
CA LEU A 100 -11.15 19.68 12.95
C LEU A 100 -9.64 19.54 13.13
N LYS A 101 -9.23 19.26 14.38
CA LYS A 101 -7.91 18.82 14.73
C LYS A 101 -7.97 17.39 15.25
N LEU A 102 -7.09 16.53 14.73
CA LEU A 102 -6.82 15.21 15.30
C LEU A 102 -5.59 15.34 16.19
N LEU A 103 -5.74 15.01 17.46
CA LEU A 103 -4.67 15.08 18.45
C LEU A 103 -4.41 13.69 19.00
N VAL A 104 -3.15 13.27 18.99
CA VAL A 104 -2.67 12.02 19.56
C VAL A 104 -1.67 12.33 20.65
N LYS A 105 -1.94 11.88 21.86
CA LYS A 105 -1.11 12.08 23.05
C LYS A 105 -0.64 10.73 23.57
N GLY A 106 0.65 10.58 23.69
CA GLY A 106 1.36 9.56 24.43
C GLY A 106 2.43 10.23 25.26
N LYS A 107 3.66 9.72 25.25
CA LYS A 107 4.83 10.40 25.82
C LYS A 107 5.20 11.68 25.06
N ASN A 108 4.90 11.71 23.76
CA ASN A 108 4.92 12.90 22.89
C ASN A 108 3.49 13.29 22.51
N GLN A 109 3.36 14.37 21.75
CA GLN A 109 2.08 14.85 21.22
C GLN A 109 2.21 15.11 19.74
N ILE A 110 1.25 14.60 18.95
CA ILE A 110 1.13 14.84 17.51
C ILE A 110 -0.22 15.50 17.25
N GLU A 111 -0.23 16.62 16.52
CA GLU A 111 -1.44 17.32 16.11
C GLU A 111 -1.50 17.39 14.59
N PHE A 112 -2.59 16.91 14.03
CA PHE A 112 -2.94 17.12 12.62
C PHE A 112 -4.03 18.17 12.51
N LYS A 113 -3.82 19.12 11.60
CA LYS A 113 -4.69 20.28 11.38
C LYS A 113 -5.48 20.13 10.09
N ASP A 114 -6.54 20.93 9.98
CA ASP A 114 -7.38 20.99 8.78
C ASP A 114 -7.90 19.60 8.36
N VAL A 115 -8.38 18.84 9.34
CA VAL A 115 -8.99 17.52 9.16
C VAL A 115 -10.46 17.69 8.83
N LEU A 116 -10.90 17.20 7.68
CA LEU A 116 -12.28 17.28 7.22
C LEU A 116 -13.00 15.92 7.38
N ILE A 117 -14.32 15.96 7.53
CA ILE A 117 -15.15 14.76 7.54
C ILE A 117 -15.98 14.74 6.24
N GLY A 118 -15.88 13.66 5.45
CA GLY A 118 -16.53 13.58 4.15
C GLY A 118 -16.54 12.17 3.56
N GLU A 119 -16.51 12.07 2.24
CA GLU A 119 -16.42 10.80 1.51
C GLU A 119 -15.01 10.54 1.04
N VAL A 120 -14.44 9.39 1.38
CA VAL A 120 -13.09 8.99 0.98
C VAL A 120 -13.15 7.88 -0.06
N TRP A 121 -12.47 8.06 -1.17
CA TRP A 121 -12.42 7.11 -2.27
C TRP A 121 -11.00 6.62 -2.54
N LEU A 122 -10.85 5.30 -2.63
CA LEU A 122 -9.61 4.68 -3.09
C LEU A 122 -9.60 4.65 -4.62
N CYS A 123 -8.65 5.36 -5.23
CA CYS A 123 -8.42 5.40 -6.67
C CYS A 123 -7.26 4.45 -6.98
N SER A 124 -7.52 3.30 -7.62
CA SER A 124 -6.48 2.30 -7.87
C SER A 124 -6.61 1.65 -9.25
N GLY A 125 -5.55 0.99 -9.69
CA GLY A 125 -5.46 0.39 -11.01
C GLY A 125 -4.13 0.64 -11.69
N GLN A 126 -4.13 0.74 -13.03
CA GLN A 126 -2.92 0.96 -13.80
C GLN A 126 -2.84 2.37 -14.42
N SER A 127 -2.16 2.53 -15.53
CA SER A 127 -1.83 3.83 -16.14
C SER A 127 -3.02 4.76 -16.34
N ASN A 128 -4.17 4.26 -16.73
CA ASN A 128 -5.37 5.09 -16.90
C ASN A 128 -5.90 5.66 -15.58
N MET A 129 -5.70 4.98 -14.44
CA MET A 129 -5.97 5.52 -13.12
C MET A 129 -4.84 6.41 -12.60
N GLU A 130 -3.59 6.09 -12.95
CA GLU A 130 -2.42 6.91 -12.60
C GLU A 130 -2.38 8.23 -13.38
N TRP A 131 -3.05 8.28 -14.54
CA TRP A 131 -3.09 9.43 -15.46
C TRP A 131 -3.46 10.71 -14.71
N SER A 132 -2.59 11.70 -14.81
CA SER A 132 -2.76 12.94 -14.05
C SER A 132 -3.64 13.95 -14.77
N VAL A 133 -4.16 14.92 -14.02
CA VAL A 133 -4.88 16.06 -14.59
C VAL A 133 -4.01 16.81 -15.61
N ALA A 134 -2.69 16.93 -15.35
CA ALA A 134 -1.75 17.56 -16.28
C ALA A 134 -1.62 16.84 -17.63
N ALA A 135 -1.93 15.54 -17.68
CA ALA A 135 -1.89 14.72 -18.89
C ALA A 135 -3.25 14.61 -19.59
N SER A 136 -4.32 15.15 -19.02
CA SER A 136 -5.70 15.06 -19.52
C SER A 136 -6.03 16.12 -20.56
N GLY A 137 -7.14 15.95 -21.25
CA GLY A 137 -7.68 17.00 -22.12
C GLY A 137 -7.96 18.29 -21.36
N ASN A 138 -7.71 19.42 -21.98
CA ASN A 138 -7.90 20.77 -21.40
C ASN A 138 -7.11 21.02 -20.09
N ALA A 139 -5.99 20.32 -19.87
CA ALA A 139 -5.23 20.32 -18.63
C ALA A 139 -4.94 21.74 -18.07
N GLN A 140 -4.48 22.67 -18.91
CA GLN A 140 -4.14 24.03 -18.46
C GLN A 140 -5.35 24.77 -17.91
N GLN A 141 -6.52 24.63 -18.55
CA GLN A 141 -7.76 25.26 -18.13
C GLN A 141 -8.27 24.63 -16.82
N GLU A 142 -8.24 23.32 -16.74
CA GLU A 142 -8.64 22.57 -15.56
C GLU A 142 -7.77 22.88 -14.34
N ILE A 143 -6.45 22.92 -14.52
CA ILE A 143 -5.51 23.28 -13.45
C ILE A 143 -5.75 24.72 -12.98
N ALA A 144 -5.87 25.69 -13.90
CA ALA A 144 -6.12 27.08 -13.54
C ALA A 144 -7.44 27.30 -12.80
N ALA A 145 -8.45 26.47 -13.11
CA ALA A 145 -9.78 26.50 -12.48
C ALA A 145 -9.87 25.69 -11.18
N ALA A 146 -8.86 24.90 -10.82
CA ALA A 146 -8.88 23.93 -9.72
C ALA A 146 -8.87 24.59 -8.32
N LYS A 147 -9.90 25.35 -7.99
CA LYS A 147 -10.11 25.99 -6.69
C LYS A 147 -11.16 25.25 -5.87
N TYR A 148 -10.84 24.01 -5.47
CA TYR A 148 -11.75 23.12 -4.75
C TYR A 148 -11.18 22.73 -3.38
N PRO A 149 -11.18 23.65 -2.39
CA PRO A 149 -10.53 23.38 -1.09
C PRO A 149 -11.17 22.25 -0.27
N LEU A 150 -12.32 21.75 -0.65
CA LEU A 150 -12.97 20.59 -0.04
C LEU A 150 -12.57 19.27 -0.72
N ILE A 151 -11.82 19.30 -1.83
CA ILE A 151 -11.24 18.11 -2.44
C ILE A 151 -9.80 17.96 -1.95
N ARG A 152 -9.45 16.80 -1.47
CA ARG A 152 -8.12 16.46 -0.94
C ARG A 152 -7.61 15.21 -1.62
N HIS A 153 -6.31 15.13 -1.80
CA HIS A 153 -5.68 14.01 -2.48
C HIS A 153 -4.38 13.62 -1.78
N ILE A 154 -4.18 12.32 -1.62
CA ILE A 154 -2.90 11.74 -1.22
C ILE A 154 -2.48 10.69 -2.25
N LYS A 155 -1.21 10.70 -2.66
CA LYS A 155 -0.63 9.70 -3.56
C LYS A 155 0.27 8.76 -2.76
N VAL A 156 -0.01 7.45 -2.83
CA VAL A 156 0.87 6.40 -2.36
C VAL A 156 2.01 6.25 -3.36
N PRO A 157 3.29 6.31 -2.95
CA PRO A 157 4.43 6.13 -3.85
C PRO A 157 4.46 4.74 -4.48
N LEU A 158 5.10 4.64 -5.65
CA LEU A 158 5.28 3.38 -6.37
C LEU A 158 6.31 2.51 -5.65
N VAL A 159 5.86 1.51 -4.91
CA VAL A 159 6.69 0.58 -4.14
C VAL A 159 6.16 -0.83 -4.32
N GLN A 160 7.02 -1.75 -4.73
CA GLN A 160 6.75 -3.18 -4.70
C GLN A 160 7.43 -3.81 -3.47
N SER A 161 6.80 -4.80 -2.85
CA SER A 161 7.35 -5.45 -1.66
C SER A 161 6.95 -6.92 -1.55
N ASN A 162 7.88 -7.77 -1.13
CA ASN A 162 7.60 -9.17 -0.81
C ASN A 162 6.92 -9.36 0.54
N VAL A 163 6.87 -8.32 1.35
CA VAL A 163 6.20 -8.31 2.66
C VAL A 163 5.31 -7.08 2.80
N PRO A 164 4.22 -7.17 3.57
CA PRO A 164 3.35 -6.03 3.81
C PRO A 164 4.10 -4.85 4.46
N LEU A 165 3.95 -3.66 3.89
CA LEU A 165 4.50 -2.42 4.44
C LEU A 165 3.41 -1.69 5.23
N ASP A 166 3.71 -1.33 6.47
CA ASP A 166 2.77 -0.67 7.38
C ASP A 166 2.69 0.85 7.17
N ASN A 167 3.58 1.44 6.35
CA ASN A 167 3.66 2.89 6.13
C ASN A 167 4.25 3.22 4.75
N PHE A 168 4.08 4.47 4.32
CA PHE A 168 4.65 5.03 3.10
C PHE A 168 5.05 6.50 3.32
N ASN A 169 5.72 7.12 2.36
CA ASN A 169 6.03 8.56 2.38
C ASN A 169 4.99 9.33 1.54
N GLY A 170 4.30 10.26 2.16
CA GLY A 170 3.27 11.06 1.50
C GLY A 170 2.55 11.98 2.47
N SER A 171 1.75 12.88 1.92
CA SER A 171 0.87 13.76 2.69
C SER A 171 -0.34 14.16 1.86
N TRP A 172 -1.44 14.46 2.54
CA TRP A 172 -2.62 14.99 1.89
C TRP A 172 -2.39 16.40 1.35
N GLN A 173 -2.91 16.64 0.18
CA GLN A 173 -2.84 17.94 -0.52
C GLN A 173 -4.24 18.50 -0.74
N VAL A 174 -4.37 19.81 -0.52
CA VAL A 174 -5.60 20.57 -0.86
C VAL A 174 -5.64 20.75 -2.37
N CYS A 175 -6.80 20.58 -2.99
CA CYS A 175 -6.96 20.85 -4.43
C CYS A 175 -6.91 22.35 -4.71
N SER A 176 -5.86 22.75 -5.39
CA SER A 176 -5.61 24.13 -5.83
C SER A 176 -4.91 24.11 -7.20
N PRO A 177 -4.80 25.27 -7.88
CA PRO A 177 -4.03 25.35 -9.14
C PRO A 177 -2.58 24.87 -9.02
N GLU A 178 -1.97 24.96 -7.83
CA GLU A 178 -0.59 24.55 -7.57
C GLU A 178 -0.45 23.03 -7.40
N THR A 179 -1.51 22.32 -6.99
CA THR A 179 -1.45 20.89 -6.61
C THR A 179 -2.20 19.98 -7.58
N ALA A 180 -3.29 20.47 -8.19
CA ALA A 180 -4.22 19.65 -9.00
C ALA A 180 -3.54 18.96 -10.19
N ALA A 181 -2.47 19.53 -10.74
CA ALA A 181 -1.73 18.97 -11.86
C ALA A 181 -1.30 17.50 -11.63
N GLY A 182 -0.94 17.15 -10.39
CA GLY A 182 -0.49 15.81 -10.00
C GLY A 182 -1.60 14.86 -9.53
N PHE A 183 -2.85 15.29 -9.45
CA PHE A 183 -3.95 14.43 -9.00
C PHE A 183 -4.31 13.40 -10.08
N THR A 184 -4.78 12.22 -9.67
CA THR A 184 -5.40 11.27 -10.60
C THR A 184 -6.59 11.92 -11.29
N ALA A 185 -6.59 11.95 -12.62
CA ALA A 185 -7.63 12.65 -13.38
C ALA A 185 -9.01 12.02 -13.16
N CYS A 186 -9.12 10.69 -13.26
CA CYS A 186 -10.38 10.00 -13.01
C CYS A 186 -10.92 10.31 -11.60
N GLY A 187 -10.04 10.28 -10.59
CA GLY A 187 -10.42 10.65 -9.22
C GLY A 187 -10.81 12.12 -9.09
N TYR A 188 -10.04 13.03 -9.69
CA TYR A 188 -10.30 14.47 -9.65
C TYR A 188 -11.66 14.84 -10.27
N PHE A 189 -11.95 14.36 -11.47
CA PHE A 189 -13.22 14.68 -12.14
C PHE A 189 -14.43 14.08 -11.40
N MET A 190 -14.30 12.84 -10.92
CA MET A 190 -15.32 12.24 -10.05
C MET A 190 -15.51 13.05 -8.76
N ALA A 191 -14.42 13.43 -8.06
CA ALA A 191 -14.52 14.17 -6.82
C ALA A 191 -15.14 15.56 -7.02
N ARG A 192 -14.81 16.23 -8.13
CA ARG A 192 -15.41 17.51 -8.49
C ARG A 192 -16.93 17.39 -8.64
N LYS A 193 -17.40 16.36 -9.37
CA LYS A 193 -18.83 16.11 -9.54
C LYS A 193 -19.51 15.75 -8.23
N LEU A 194 -18.92 14.87 -7.43
CA LEU A 194 -19.46 14.51 -6.12
C LEU A 194 -19.52 15.71 -5.16
N GLN A 195 -18.47 16.53 -5.12
CA GLN A 195 -18.44 17.73 -4.28
C GLN A 195 -19.47 18.77 -4.71
N GLU A 196 -19.69 18.91 -6.02
CA GLU A 196 -20.73 19.79 -6.57
C GLU A 196 -22.13 19.36 -6.17
N GLU A 197 -22.44 18.06 -6.23
CA GLU A 197 -23.75 17.51 -5.92
C GLU A 197 -24.00 17.38 -4.40
N LEU A 198 -23.03 16.87 -3.66
CA LEU A 198 -23.18 16.54 -2.24
C LEU A 198 -22.84 17.71 -1.31
N LYS A 199 -22.05 18.68 -1.75
CA LYS A 199 -21.57 19.84 -0.97
C LYS A 199 -20.78 19.46 0.29
N ILE A 200 -20.09 18.31 0.27
CA ILE A 200 -19.29 17.79 1.36
C ILE A 200 -17.83 17.61 0.94
N PRO A 201 -16.90 17.46 1.88
CA PRO A 201 -15.50 17.14 1.55
C PRO A 201 -15.35 15.80 0.86
N ILE A 202 -14.42 15.72 -0.11
CA ILE A 202 -14.07 14.50 -0.83
C ILE A 202 -12.56 14.25 -0.70
N GLY A 203 -12.18 13.09 -0.17
CA GLY A 203 -10.81 12.62 -0.08
C GLY A 203 -10.52 11.56 -1.15
N LEU A 204 -9.38 11.70 -1.82
CA LEU A 204 -8.90 10.74 -2.82
C LEU A 204 -7.58 10.13 -2.34
N ILE A 205 -7.56 8.81 -2.15
CA ILE A 205 -6.34 8.05 -1.92
C ILE A 205 -5.94 7.41 -3.25
N ASN A 206 -4.89 7.93 -3.90
CA ASN A 206 -4.42 7.39 -5.18
C ASN A 206 -3.31 6.37 -4.94
N SER A 207 -3.60 5.10 -5.26
CA SER A 207 -2.66 3.99 -5.24
C SER A 207 -2.77 3.25 -6.57
N SER A 208 -2.02 3.70 -7.57
CA SER A 208 -2.07 3.21 -8.95
C SER A 208 -0.66 3.16 -9.56
N TRP A 209 -0.44 2.21 -10.49
CA TRP A 209 0.85 2.04 -11.18
C TRP A 209 0.64 1.53 -12.61
N GLY A 210 1.15 2.29 -13.59
CA GLY A 210 1.01 2.00 -15.02
C GLY A 210 1.57 0.65 -15.42
N GLY A 211 0.90 -0.01 -16.39
CA GLY A 211 1.32 -1.28 -16.97
C GLY A 211 1.14 -2.50 -16.06
N THR A 212 0.49 -2.39 -14.91
CA THR A 212 0.38 -3.50 -13.95
C THR A 212 -0.86 -4.36 -14.19
N ARG A 213 -0.71 -5.65 -13.92
CA ARG A 213 -1.80 -6.64 -13.90
C ARG A 213 -2.63 -6.50 -12.63
N VAL A 214 -3.74 -7.26 -12.53
CA VAL A 214 -4.60 -7.24 -11.33
C VAL A 214 -4.03 -8.03 -10.16
N GLU A 215 -3.25 -9.09 -10.43
CA GLU A 215 -2.70 -9.99 -9.42
C GLU A 215 -1.78 -9.32 -8.39
N PRO A 216 -0.90 -8.39 -8.76
CA PRO A 216 -0.06 -7.65 -7.81
C PRO A 216 -0.85 -6.89 -6.74
N TRP A 217 -2.06 -6.41 -7.05
CA TRP A 217 -2.92 -5.65 -6.15
C TRP A 217 -3.78 -6.50 -5.22
N THR A 218 -3.82 -7.82 -5.49
CA THR A 218 -4.69 -8.76 -4.80
C THR A 218 -3.99 -9.31 -3.54
N PRO A 219 -4.62 -9.21 -2.35
CA PRO A 219 -4.08 -9.79 -1.13
C PRO A 219 -4.16 -11.31 -1.13
N PRO A 220 -3.30 -12.02 -0.36
CA PRO A 220 -3.33 -13.48 -0.29
C PRO A 220 -4.71 -14.06 0.04
N VAL A 221 -5.45 -13.44 0.98
CA VAL A 221 -6.80 -13.86 1.38
C VAL A 221 -7.80 -13.82 0.21
N GLY A 222 -7.60 -12.93 -0.76
CA GLY A 222 -8.42 -12.88 -1.96
C GLY A 222 -8.20 -14.07 -2.87
N PHE A 223 -6.95 -14.46 -3.13
CA PHE A 223 -6.63 -15.67 -3.91
C PHE A 223 -7.14 -16.95 -3.23
N GLN A 224 -7.02 -17.02 -1.90
CA GLN A 224 -7.45 -18.17 -1.12
C GLN A 224 -8.93 -18.55 -1.34
N LYS A 225 -9.79 -17.54 -1.59
CA LYS A 225 -11.25 -17.72 -1.73
C LYS A 225 -11.70 -18.12 -3.12
N VAL A 226 -10.83 -18.12 -4.10
CA VAL A 226 -11.17 -18.39 -5.51
C VAL A 226 -10.45 -19.65 -5.97
N GLU A 227 -11.20 -20.73 -6.17
CA GLU A 227 -10.64 -22.05 -6.53
C GLU A 227 -9.81 -22.01 -7.82
N ALA A 228 -10.23 -21.23 -8.81
CA ALA A 228 -9.52 -21.04 -10.08
C ALA A 228 -8.14 -20.35 -9.92
N LEU A 229 -7.81 -19.84 -8.74
CA LEU A 229 -6.55 -19.13 -8.42
C LEU A 229 -5.78 -19.82 -7.30
N ARG A 230 -6.07 -21.09 -7.03
CA ARG A 230 -5.41 -21.89 -5.97
C ARG A 230 -3.91 -21.98 -6.18
N ASP A 231 -3.45 -22.19 -7.40
CA ASP A 231 -2.04 -22.25 -7.77
C ASP A 231 -1.31 -20.93 -7.50
N VAL A 232 -1.98 -19.80 -7.77
CA VAL A 232 -1.45 -18.45 -7.43
C VAL A 232 -1.34 -18.31 -5.92
N TYR A 233 -2.38 -18.69 -5.17
CA TYR A 233 -2.36 -18.67 -3.71
C TYR A 233 -1.21 -19.50 -3.13
N GLU A 234 -1.07 -20.76 -3.58
CA GLU A 234 0.00 -21.66 -3.13
C GLU A 234 1.39 -21.09 -3.47
N SER A 235 1.54 -20.51 -4.64
CA SER A 235 2.78 -19.82 -5.06
C SER A 235 3.12 -18.64 -4.15
N VAL A 236 2.13 -17.83 -3.77
CA VAL A 236 2.29 -16.71 -2.83
C VAL A 236 2.68 -17.22 -1.45
N MET A 237 1.95 -18.21 -0.91
CA MET A 237 2.21 -18.77 0.42
C MET A 237 3.56 -19.46 0.51
N GLY A 238 4.00 -20.12 -0.57
CA GLY A 238 5.33 -20.74 -0.66
C GLY A 238 6.50 -19.73 -0.60
N ARG A 239 6.24 -18.44 -0.87
CA ARG A 239 7.23 -17.35 -0.87
C ARG A 239 7.08 -16.38 0.30
N THR A 240 6.00 -16.51 1.07
CA THR A 240 5.72 -15.58 2.18
C THR A 240 6.36 -16.09 3.47
N PRO A 241 7.33 -15.39 4.05
CA PRO A 241 7.94 -15.75 5.33
C PRO A 241 6.89 -15.91 6.44
N GLY A 242 7.08 -16.91 7.30
CA GLY A 242 6.19 -17.17 8.42
C GLY A 242 5.00 -18.07 8.09
N THR A 243 4.78 -18.44 6.83
CA THR A 243 3.78 -19.46 6.45
C THR A 243 4.33 -20.86 6.65
N ASP A 244 3.44 -21.82 6.88
CA ASP A 244 3.84 -23.24 7.02
C ASP A 244 4.49 -23.78 5.73
N ALA A 245 3.97 -23.39 4.57
CA ALA A 245 4.49 -23.79 3.27
C ALA A 245 5.94 -23.32 3.08
N TYR A 246 6.21 -22.04 3.30
CA TYR A 246 7.55 -21.47 3.24
C TYR A 246 8.49 -22.10 4.25
N THR A 247 8.08 -22.17 5.52
CA THR A 247 8.89 -22.67 6.63
C THR A 247 9.26 -24.13 6.43
N THR A 248 8.29 -24.97 6.06
CA THR A 248 8.51 -26.41 5.80
C THR A 248 9.50 -26.62 4.66
N ARG A 249 9.31 -25.92 3.54
CA ARG A 249 10.17 -26.07 2.36
C ARG A 249 11.57 -25.54 2.59
N LEU A 250 11.70 -24.38 3.25
CA LEU A 250 13.01 -23.80 3.59
C LEU A 250 13.78 -24.68 4.59
N THR A 251 13.11 -25.21 5.61
CA THR A 251 13.71 -26.15 6.59
C THR A 251 14.26 -27.38 5.88
N LYS A 252 13.50 -27.95 4.94
CA LYS A 252 13.99 -29.08 4.13
C LYS A 252 15.24 -28.71 3.34
N HIS A 253 15.25 -27.57 2.68
CA HIS A 253 16.42 -27.08 1.92
C HIS A 253 17.64 -26.85 2.80
N ILE A 254 17.49 -26.25 3.98
CA ILE A 254 18.56 -26.08 4.97
C ILE A 254 19.17 -27.44 5.33
N LYS A 255 18.34 -28.46 5.60
CA LYS A 255 18.80 -29.82 5.90
C LYS A 255 19.55 -30.45 4.72
N GLU A 256 19.12 -30.22 3.48
CA GLU A 256 19.84 -30.67 2.27
C GLU A 256 21.24 -30.03 2.19
N LEU A 257 21.36 -28.72 2.50
CA LEU A 257 22.63 -28.00 2.55
C LEU A 257 23.55 -28.51 3.68
N GLU A 258 23.02 -28.76 4.86
CA GLU A 258 23.78 -29.36 5.99
C GLU A 258 24.37 -30.71 5.62
N ASN A 259 23.57 -31.58 5.01
CA ASN A 259 24.02 -32.90 4.54
C ASN A 259 25.08 -32.78 3.43
N TRP A 260 24.89 -31.86 2.50
CA TRP A 260 25.91 -31.59 1.47
C TRP A 260 27.20 -31.05 2.09
N THR A 261 27.10 -30.10 3.00
CA THR A 261 28.27 -29.51 3.68
C THR A 261 29.08 -30.59 4.42
N ALA A 262 28.43 -31.52 5.11
CA ALA A 262 29.09 -32.61 5.80
C ALA A 262 29.86 -33.53 4.83
N ARG A 263 29.23 -33.94 3.72
CA ARG A 263 29.84 -34.74 2.66
C ARG A 263 31.00 -34.01 1.96
N ALA A 264 30.77 -32.75 1.59
CA ALA A 264 31.80 -31.93 0.93
C ALA A 264 33.08 -31.79 1.77
N LYS A 265 32.95 -31.61 3.11
CA LYS A 265 34.09 -31.60 4.04
C LYS A 265 34.82 -32.95 4.09
N GLN A 266 34.14 -34.09 3.98
CA GLN A 266 34.76 -35.42 3.92
C GLN A 266 35.49 -35.62 2.60
N GLN A 267 34.86 -35.29 1.48
CA GLN A 267 35.45 -35.38 0.13
C GLN A 267 36.71 -34.49 0.00
N LEU A 268 36.65 -33.28 0.53
CA LEU A 268 37.79 -32.36 0.53
C LEU A 268 39.00 -32.97 1.32
N LYS A 269 38.75 -33.57 2.49
CA LYS A 269 39.79 -34.24 3.29
C LYS A 269 40.36 -35.47 2.60
N ALA A 270 39.56 -36.17 1.81
CA ALA A 270 39.96 -37.34 1.04
C ALA A 270 40.64 -36.98 -0.29
N ASN A 271 40.75 -35.69 -0.65
CA ASN A 271 41.19 -35.19 -1.96
C ASN A 271 40.32 -35.71 -3.10
N GLU A 272 39.02 -35.89 -2.85
CA GLU A 272 38.02 -36.28 -3.83
C GLU A 272 37.32 -35.05 -4.43
N LEU A 273 36.73 -35.21 -5.61
CA LEU A 273 35.92 -34.15 -6.25
C LEU A 273 34.69 -33.85 -5.43
N VAL A 274 34.55 -32.60 -5.00
CA VAL A 274 33.34 -32.12 -4.28
C VAL A 274 32.25 -31.85 -5.27
N SER A 275 31.04 -32.47 -5.06
CA SER A 275 29.86 -32.21 -5.87
C SER A 275 29.28 -30.80 -5.63
N PRO A 276 28.59 -30.21 -6.62
CA PRO A 276 27.90 -28.91 -6.42
C PRO A 276 26.91 -28.94 -5.25
N SER A 277 26.71 -27.78 -4.63
CA SER A 277 25.68 -27.63 -3.59
C SER A 277 24.26 -27.75 -4.17
N PRO A 278 23.25 -28.14 -3.37
CA PRO A 278 21.86 -28.02 -3.76
C PRO A 278 21.51 -26.58 -4.19
N ASN A 279 20.80 -26.46 -5.30
CA ASN A 279 20.31 -25.15 -5.75
C ASN A 279 19.21 -24.64 -4.80
N TYR A 280 19.15 -23.31 -4.65
CA TYR A 280 18.02 -22.70 -3.94
C TYR A 280 16.71 -23.01 -4.66
N PRO A 281 15.65 -23.46 -3.94
CA PRO A 281 14.37 -23.83 -4.58
C PRO A 281 13.70 -22.61 -5.21
N ASN A 282 13.33 -22.72 -6.48
CA ASN A 282 12.67 -21.62 -7.21
C ASN A 282 11.33 -21.21 -6.57
N GLU A 283 10.61 -22.17 -5.97
CA GLU A 283 9.35 -21.95 -5.27
C GLU A 283 9.49 -21.12 -3.98
N LEU A 284 10.72 -20.93 -3.48
CA LEU A 284 11.04 -20.07 -2.33
C LEU A 284 11.65 -18.73 -2.77
N ALA A 285 12.05 -18.61 -4.03
CA ALA A 285 12.66 -17.38 -4.52
C ALA A 285 11.67 -16.20 -4.38
N PRO A 286 12.08 -15.08 -3.77
CA PRO A 286 11.23 -13.90 -3.67
C PRO A 286 10.73 -13.46 -5.04
N PHE A 287 9.53 -12.93 -5.11
CA PHE A 287 9.05 -12.23 -6.29
C PHE A 287 9.94 -11.01 -6.57
N GLY A 288 10.15 -10.68 -7.85
CA GLY A 288 11.09 -9.64 -8.26
C GLY A 288 10.44 -8.50 -9.06
N SER A 289 9.18 -8.64 -9.43
CA SER A 289 8.51 -7.72 -10.35
C SER A 289 7.22 -7.13 -9.76
N ASN A 290 6.90 -5.91 -10.16
CA ASN A 290 5.60 -5.29 -9.88
C ASN A 290 4.43 -5.97 -10.63
N GLN A 291 4.71 -7.00 -11.43
CA GLN A 291 3.73 -7.85 -12.08
C GLN A 291 3.42 -9.13 -11.29
N ASP A 292 4.25 -9.45 -10.30
CA ASP A 292 4.08 -10.65 -9.51
C ASP A 292 2.95 -10.50 -8.47
N PRO A 293 2.25 -11.59 -8.14
CA PRO A 293 1.13 -11.55 -7.20
C PRO A 293 1.48 -10.89 -5.86
N THR A 294 0.56 -10.11 -5.30
CA THR A 294 0.63 -9.44 -4.00
C THR A 294 1.67 -8.32 -3.85
N MET A 295 2.58 -8.14 -4.77
CA MET A 295 3.70 -7.19 -4.62
C MET A 295 3.25 -5.74 -4.40
N LEU A 296 2.19 -5.31 -5.08
CA LEU A 296 1.64 -3.95 -4.95
C LEU A 296 0.62 -3.85 -3.81
N TYR A 297 -0.10 -4.94 -3.52
CA TYR A 297 -0.84 -5.03 -2.27
C TYR A 297 0.08 -4.79 -1.07
N ASN A 298 1.18 -5.51 -1.00
CA ASN A 298 2.16 -5.38 0.09
C ASN A 298 2.77 -3.98 0.15
N GLY A 299 3.16 -3.42 -0.98
CA GLY A 299 3.90 -2.15 -1.06
C GLY A 299 3.02 -0.90 -1.01
N MET A 300 1.77 -0.98 -1.50
CA MET A 300 0.98 0.22 -1.79
C MET A 300 -0.44 0.20 -1.21
N ILE A 301 -1.00 -0.98 -0.89
CA ILE A 301 -2.36 -1.10 -0.36
C ILE A 301 -2.35 -1.39 1.15
N HIS A 302 -1.47 -2.28 1.61
CA HIS A 302 -1.47 -2.72 3.01
C HIS A 302 -1.39 -1.56 4.00
N SER A 303 -0.56 -0.54 3.72
CA SER A 303 -0.36 0.63 4.59
C SER A 303 -1.59 1.53 4.77
N ILE A 304 -2.61 1.37 3.92
CA ILE A 304 -3.87 2.13 3.99
C ILE A 304 -5.08 1.26 4.40
N VAL A 305 -4.88 -0.05 4.57
CA VAL A 305 -5.93 -0.96 5.03
C VAL A 305 -6.48 -0.50 6.38
N GLY A 306 -7.80 -0.38 6.46
CA GLY A 306 -8.48 0.08 7.68
C GLY A 306 -8.65 1.60 7.77
N TYR A 307 -8.03 2.40 6.91
CA TYR A 307 -8.48 3.78 6.73
C TYR A 307 -9.90 3.79 6.18
N GLY A 308 -10.80 4.56 6.80
CA GLY A 308 -12.20 4.57 6.40
C GLY A 308 -12.37 5.04 4.95
N ILE A 309 -13.07 4.24 4.13
CA ILE A 309 -13.37 4.59 2.75
C ILE A 309 -14.87 4.43 2.47
N ARG A 310 -15.40 5.26 1.58
CA ARG A 310 -16.73 5.08 1.00
C ARG A 310 -16.73 3.92 0.02
N GLY A 311 -15.71 3.82 -0.82
CA GLY A 311 -15.57 2.83 -1.86
C GLY A 311 -14.27 2.94 -2.62
N ALA A 312 -14.16 2.14 -3.68
CA ALA A 312 -13.02 2.17 -4.59
C ALA A 312 -13.47 2.46 -6.02
N ILE A 313 -12.64 3.20 -6.75
CA ILE A 313 -12.71 3.30 -8.21
C ILE A 313 -11.47 2.65 -8.80
N TRP A 314 -11.67 1.86 -9.84
CA TRP A 314 -10.65 1.01 -10.44
C TRP A 314 -10.58 1.17 -11.96
N TYR A 315 -9.40 1.49 -12.48
CA TYR A 315 -9.19 1.51 -13.92
C TYR A 315 -7.95 0.69 -14.26
N GLN A 316 -8.18 -0.53 -14.71
CA GLN A 316 -7.15 -1.51 -15.07
C GLN A 316 -7.79 -2.63 -15.90
N GLY A 317 -7.01 -3.24 -16.77
CA GLY A 317 -7.43 -4.39 -17.56
C GLY A 317 -6.51 -4.62 -18.74
N GLU A 318 -5.88 -3.58 -19.27
CA GLU A 318 -5.06 -3.61 -20.46
C GLU A 318 -3.92 -4.64 -20.36
N SER A 319 -3.32 -4.78 -19.18
CA SER A 319 -2.25 -5.77 -18.93
C SER A 319 -2.77 -7.22 -18.74
N ASN A 320 -4.09 -7.42 -18.68
CA ASN A 320 -4.74 -8.72 -18.60
C ASN A 320 -5.67 -8.99 -19.79
N HIS A 321 -5.70 -8.15 -20.82
CA HIS A 321 -6.70 -8.13 -21.90
C HIS A 321 -6.86 -9.46 -22.65
N ASN A 322 -5.84 -10.32 -22.65
CA ASN A 322 -5.83 -11.62 -23.34
C ASN A 322 -6.32 -12.80 -22.48
N GLU A 323 -6.83 -12.56 -21.27
CA GLU A 323 -7.18 -13.64 -20.31
C GLU A 323 -8.65 -14.06 -20.35
N GLY A 324 -9.50 -13.31 -21.05
CA GLY A 324 -10.93 -13.61 -21.14
C GLY A 324 -11.57 -13.76 -19.75
N MET A 325 -12.39 -14.78 -19.55
CA MET A 325 -13.17 -14.99 -18.32
C MET A 325 -12.33 -15.25 -17.06
N LEU A 326 -11.05 -15.61 -17.17
CA LEU A 326 -10.17 -15.72 -16.00
C LEU A 326 -10.05 -14.38 -15.26
N TYR A 327 -10.17 -13.26 -15.97
CA TYR A 327 -10.18 -11.93 -15.36
C TYR A 327 -11.33 -11.73 -14.37
N LEU A 328 -12.52 -12.32 -14.61
CA LEU A 328 -13.61 -12.30 -13.64
C LEU A 328 -13.20 -12.96 -12.32
N GLU A 329 -12.54 -14.11 -12.38
CA GLU A 329 -12.07 -14.82 -11.17
C GLU A 329 -11.03 -13.99 -10.40
N LYS A 330 -10.11 -13.35 -11.13
CA LYS A 330 -9.14 -12.42 -10.54
C LYS A 330 -9.80 -11.19 -9.91
N LYS A 331 -10.85 -10.65 -10.52
CA LYS A 331 -11.63 -9.54 -9.95
C LYS A 331 -12.41 -9.97 -8.70
N LYS A 332 -12.94 -11.20 -8.66
CA LYS A 332 -13.53 -11.76 -7.44
C LYS A 332 -12.51 -11.81 -6.30
N ALA A 333 -11.28 -12.24 -6.59
CA ALA A 333 -10.20 -12.30 -5.62
C ALA A 333 -9.80 -10.90 -5.13
N LEU A 334 -9.61 -9.94 -6.03
CA LEU A 334 -9.27 -8.54 -5.68
C LEU A 334 -10.35 -7.91 -4.80
N ILE A 335 -11.59 -7.88 -5.28
CA ILE A 335 -12.71 -7.21 -4.61
C ILE A 335 -13.04 -7.89 -3.28
N GLY A 336 -13.13 -9.22 -3.29
CA GLY A 336 -13.39 -10.01 -2.10
C GLY A 336 -12.30 -9.87 -1.04
N GLY A 337 -11.04 -9.91 -1.47
CA GLY A 337 -9.89 -9.75 -0.59
C GLY A 337 -9.81 -8.36 0.05
N TRP A 338 -10.02 -7.29 -0.73
CA TRP A 338 -10.04 -5.93 -0.17
C TRP A 338 -11.19 -5.74 0.81
N ARG A 339 -12.41 -6.15 0.45
CA ARG A 339 -13.58 -6.05 1.35
C ARG A 339 -13.38 -6.77 2.67
N GLU A 340 -12.73 -7.94 2.64
CA GLU A 340 -12.38 -8.68 3.86
C GLU A 340 -11.40 -7.92 4.74
N LEU A 341 -10.33 -7.38 4.17
CA LEU A 341 -9.32 -6.63 4.92
C LEU A 341 -9.88 -5.35 5.54
N TRP A 342 -10.80 -4.67 4.85
CA TRP A 342 -11.51 -3.51 5.41
C TRP A 342 -12.64 -3.88 6.38
N GLY A 343 -13.06 -5.16 6.40
CA GLY A 343 -14.24 -5.60 7.17
C GLY A 343 -15.54 -4.94 6.70
N GLN A 344 -15.60 -4.53 5.43
CA GLN A 344 -16.70 -3.75 4.89
C GLN A 344 -16.97 -4.12 3.43
N GLU A 345 -18.25 -4.34 3.10
CA GLU A 345 -18.69 -4.55 1.73
C GLU A 345 -18.95 -3.21 1.02
N PHE A 346 -17.88 -2.45 0.77
CA PHE A 346 -17.95 -1.14 0.12
C PHE A 346 -18.23 -1.24 -1.39
N PRO A 347 -18.80 -0.18 -2.01
CA PRO A 347 -18.95 -0.07 -3.46
C PRO A 347 -17.60 -0.13 -4.19
N PHE A 348 -17.56 -0.88 -5.29
CA PHE A 348 -16.41 -1.00 -6.16
C PHE A 348 -16.81 -0.67 -7.59
N TYR A 349 -16.49 0.54 -8.04
CA TYR A 349 -16.78 0.99 -9.40
C TYR A 349 -15.54 0.84 -10.27
N TYR A 350 -15.72 0.47 -11.53
CA TYR A 350 -14.59 0.26 -12.42
C TYR A 350 -14.90 0.68 -13.85
N VAL A 351 -13.85 0.98 -14.58
CA VAL A 351 -13.92 1.40 -15.98
C VAL A 351 -13.60 0.21 -16.88
N GLN A 352 -14.42 -0.01 -17.90
CA GLN A 352 -14.10 -0.91 -19.02
C GLN A 352 -12.92 -0.32 -19.79
N ILE A 353 -11.91 -1.14 -20.15
CA ILE A 353 -10.77 -0.65 -20.91
C ILE A 353 -11.18 -0.17 -22.31
N ALA A 354 -10.43 0.83 -22.80
CA ALA A 354 -10.68 1.46 -24.09
C ALA A 354 -10.60 0.47 -25.27
N PRO A 355 -11.29 0.75 -26.38
CA PRO A 355 -11.26 -0.07 -27.59
C PRO A 355 -9.92 0.06 -28.34
N TYR A 356 -8.82 -0.21 -27.65
CA TYR A 356 -7.47 -0.07 -28.20
C TYR A 356 -7.12 -1.23 -29.13
N HIS A 357 -6.43 -0.92 -30.23
CA HIS A 357 -5.94 -1.90 -31.19
C HIS A 357 -4.59 -2.46 -30.75
N TYR A 358 -4.57 -3.71 -30.27
CA TYR A 358 -3.37 -4.39 -29.76
C TYR A 358 -2.55 -5.05 -30.90
N GLY A 359 -2.18 -4.27 -31.93
CA GLY A 359 -1.38 -4.79 -33.06
C GLY A 359 -2.15 -5.84 -33.88
N ASP A 360 -1.47 -6.94 -34.26
CA ASP A 360 -2.02 -8.01 -35.10
C ASP A 360 -2.81 -9.07 -34.28
N GLU A 361 -3.21 -8.78 -33.05
CA GLU A 361 -4.02 -9.71 -32.24
C GLU A 361 -5.41 -9.91 -32.85
N ASP A 362 -5.99 -11.11 -32.63
CA ASP A 362 -7.37 -11.40 -33.00
C ASP A 362 -8.31 -10.43 -32.25
N PRO A 363 -9.11 -9.62 -32.95
CA PRO A 363 -10.00 -8.64 -32.33
C PRO A 363 -11.05 -9.25 -31.39
N THR A 364 -11.31 -10.55 -31.47
CA THR A 364 -12.21 -11.26 -30.54
C THR A 364 -11.62 -11.39 -29.13
N ILE A 365 -10.32 -11.24 -28.97
CA ILE A 365 -9.64 -11.29 -27.66
C ILE A 365 -10.14 -10.15 -26.78
N LEU A 366 -10.12 -8.92 -27.29
CA LEU A 366 -10.61 -7.76 -26.54
C LEU A 366 -12.11 -7.84 -26.27
N ALA A 367 -12.90 -8.31 -27.22
CA ALA A 367 -14.34 -8.50 -27.04
C ALA A 367 -14.64 -9.50 -25.89
N LYS A 368 -13.95 -10.65 -25.86
CA LYS A 368 -14.05 -11.64 -24.76
C LYS A 368 -13.61 -11.06 -23.42
N PHE A 369 -12.61 -10.18 -23.42
CA PHE A 369 -12.18 -9.50 -22.19
C PHE A 369 -13.25 -8.51 -21.69
N TRP A 370 -13.90 -7.77 -22.57
CA TRP A 370 -15.02 -6.90 -22.19
C TRP A 370 -16.21 -7.68 -21.64
N GLU A 371 -16.49 -8.88 -22.17
CA GLU A 371 -17.50 -9.79 -21.57
C GLU A 371 -17.12 -10.16 -20.13
N ALA A 372 -15.82 -10.45 -19.88
CA ALA A 372 -15.33 -10.74 -18.54
C ALA A 372 -15.45 -9.50 -17.62
N GLN A 373 -15.14 -8.30 -18.13
CA GLN A 373 -15.34 -7.06 -17.37
C GLN A 373 -16.83 -6.83 -17.06
N ALA A 374 -17.71 -7.03 -18.03
CA ALA A 374 -19.16 -6.92 -17.81
C ALA A 374 -19.67 -7.94 -16.79
N ALA A 375 -19.16 -9.17 -16.80
CA ALA A 375 -19.52 -10.22 -15.85
C ALA A 375 -19.16 -9.88 -14.39
N VAL A 376 -18.19 -8.98 -14.15
CA VAL A 376 -17.84 -8.50 -12.79
C VAL A 376 -19.03 -7.82 -12.11
N GLN A 377 -20.01 -7.30 -12.84
CA GLN A 377 -21.23 -6.72 -12.28
C GLN A 377 -22.10 -7.75 -11.53
N SER A 378 -21.84 -9.05 -11.68
CA SER A 378 -22.46 -10.09 -10.86
C SER A 378 -22.01 -10.04 -9.39
N ILE A 379 -20.89 -9.36 -9.09
CA ILE A 379 -20.43 -9.15 -7.71
C ILE A 379 -21.26 -8.02 -7.08
N PRO A 380 -21.87 -8.20 -5.90
CA PRO A 380 -22.68 -7.16 -5.26
C PRO A 380 -21.95 -5.82 -5.11
N LYS A 381 -22.69 -4.72 -5.22
CA LYS A 381 -22.19 -3.33 -5.07
C LYS A 381 -21.02 -3.01 -6.01
N THR A 382 -21.01 -3.57 -7.22
CA THR A 382 -20.13 -3.15 -8.31
C THR A 382 -20.89 -2.37 -9.37
N GLY A 383 -20.18 -1.56 -10.13
CA GLY A 383 -20.70 -0.83 -11.26
C GLY A 383 -19.59 -0.58 -12.28
N MET A 384 -19.95 -0.60 -13.56
CA MET A 384 -19.00 -0.43 -14.68
C MET A 384 -19.34 0.81 -15.48
N VAL A 385 -18.32 1.59 -15.82
CA VAL A 385 -18.40 2.65 -16.83
C VAL A 385 -17.83 2.12 -18.14
N VAL A 386 -18.56 2.30 -19.22
CA VAL A 386 -18.16 1.93 -20.59
C VAL A 386 -17.49 3.13 -21.26
N THR A 387 -16.44 2.91 -22.03
CA THR A 387 -15.65 3.97 -22.67
C THR A 387 -15.66 3.91 -24.21
N ASN A 388 -16.44 3.00 -24.80
CA ASN A 388 -16.41 2.73 -26.23
C ASN A 388 -16.93 3.89 -27.08
N ASP A 389 -17.75 4.77 -26.53
CA ASP A 389 -18.33 5.95 -27.15
C ASP A 389 -17.47 7.22 -27.01
N ILE A 390 -16.52 7.21 -26.07
CA ILE A 390 -15.66 8.38 -25.77
C ILE A 390 -14.16 8.13 -26.07
N ALA A 391 -13.77 6.90 -26.37
CA ALA A 391 -12.40 6.51 -26.66
C ALA A 391 -12.22 6.13 -28.13
N THR A 392 -10.97 6.07 -28.60
CA THR A 392 -10.61 5.66 -29.96
C THR A 392 -9.72 4.43 -29.94
N VAL A 393 -9.69 3.68 -31.05
CA VAL A 393 -8.86 2.47 -31.20
C VAL A 393 -7.36 2.76 -31.25
N ASN A 394 -6.97 4.02 -31.37
CA ASN A 394 -5.57 4.45 -31.55
C ASN A 394 -4.94 4.94 -30.23
N ASP A 395 -5.70 5.08 -29.17
CA ASP A 395 -5.20 5.59 -27.89
C ASP A 395 -5.62 4.70 -26.72
N ILE A 396 -4.63 4.03 -26.12
CA ILE A 396 -4.82 3.22 -24.92
C ILE A 396 -5.08 4.10 -23.67
N HIS A 397 -4.74 5.38 -23.75
CA HIS A 397 -4.91 6.37 -22.68
C HIS A 397 -5.81 7.54 -23.12
N PRO A 398 -7.11 7.34 -23.32
CA PRO A 398 -8.00 8.43 -23.72
C PRO A 398 -7.82 9.66 -22.84
N PRO A 399 -7.52 10.85 -23.40
CA PRO A 399 -7.21 12.03 -22.60
C PRO A 399 -8.43 12.69 -21.96
N ASN A 400 -9.63 12.40 -22.44
CA ASN A 400 -10.92 12.93 -21.98
C ASN A 400 -11.42 12.22 -20.71
N LYS A 401 -10.63 12.26 -19.63
CA LYS A 401 -10.96 11.63 -18.35
C LYS A 401 -12.15 12.26 -17.62
N GLN A 402 -12.64 13.38 -18.12
CA GLN A 402 -13.79 14.10 -17.56
C GLN A 402 -15.14 13.52 -17.98
N ASP A 403 -15.19 12.80 -19.11
CA ASP A 403 -16.41 12.22 -19.71
C ASP A 403 -16.70 10.85 -19.12
#